data_93e44665ff87625f1419cd6ab99640d0
#
_entry.id   93e44665ff87625f1419cd6ab99640d0
#
_cell.length_a   1.000
_cell.length_b   1.000
_cell.length_c   1.000
_cell.angle_alpha   90.00
_cell.angle_beta   90.00
_cell.angle_gamma   90.00
#
_symmetry.space_group_name_H-M   'P 1'
#
loop_
_entity.id
_entity.type
_entity.pdbx_description
1 polymer ?
#
loop_
_entity_poly.entity_id
_entity_poly.type
_entity_poly.pdbx_seq_one_letter_code
_entity_poly.pdbx_strand_id
1 'polypeptide(L)'
;MMKERRVVVTGCGAISCVGNSVPELWAAVKEGRCGLGNVTRFDTTGFRSAVAGEVKDFDVTKYMSAKEAKRLDLFCQFAIAA
;
A
#
# COMPACT_ATOMS: atom_id res chain seq x y z
N MET A 1 -42.05 -11.81 -5.44
CA MET A 1 -41.35 -11.31 -4.26
C MET A 1 -39.84 -11.16 -4.55
N MET A 2 -39.30 -10.00 -4.40
CA MET A 2 -37.85 -9.80 -4.60
C MET A 2 -37.10 -10.19 -3.34
N LYS A 3 -36.11 -11.07 -3.51
CA LYS A 3 -35.19 -11.37 -2.43
C LYS A 3 -34.18 -10.22 -2.29
N GLU A 4 -34.10 -9.65 -1.13
CA GLU A 4 -33.05 -8.70 -0.83
C GLU A 4 -31.70 -9.43 -0.79
N ARG A 5 -30.72 -8.89 -1.52
CA ARG A 5 -29.36 -9.39 -1.45
C ARG A 5 -28.60 -8.62 -0.38
N ARG A 6 -28.03 -9.37 0.54
CA ARG A 6 -27.16 -8.80 1.56
C ARG A 6 -25.72 -9.03 1.16
N VAL A 7 -25.00 -7.93 0.96
CA VAL A 7 -23.57 -7.99 0.67
C VAL A 7 -22.84 -7.44 1.87
N VAL A 8 -21.90 -8.21 2.37
CA VAL A 8 -21.11 -7.81 3.54
C VAL A 8 -19.63 -7.88 3.22
N VAL A 9 -18.85 -7.01 3.85
CA VAL A 9 -17.40 -7.04 3.77
C VAL A 9 -16.89 -7.96 4.86
N THR A 10 -16.21 -9.03 4.47
CA THR A 10 -15.69 -10.04 5.41
C THR A 10 -14.21 -9.83 5.76
N GLY A 11 -13.52 -8.97 5.02
CA GLY A 11 -12.12 -8.68 5.28
C GLY A 11 -11.65 -7.52 4.43
N CYS A 12 -10.58 -6.88 4.85
CA CYS A 12 -9.94 -5.78 4.14
C CYS A 12 -8.43 -5.92 4.24
N GLY A 13 -7.75 -5.49 3.18
CA GLY A 13 -6.30 -5.37 3.17
C GLY A 13 -5.90 -3.98 2.70
N ALA A 14 -4.73 -3.53 3.11
CA ALA A 14 -4.23 -2.22 2.71
C ALA A 14 -2.71 -2.19 2.71
N ILE A 15 -2.15 -1.53 1.69
CA ILE A 15 -0.74 -1.16 1.61
C ILE A 15 -0.70 0.34 1.31
N SER A 16 0.00 1.10 2.13
CA SER A 16 0.06 2.56 1.97
C SER A 16 1.38 3.13 2.47
N CYS A 17 1.58 4.43 2.26
CA CYS A 17 2.76 5.12 2.77
C CYS A 17 2.77 5.30 4.29
N VAL A 18 1.68 5.03 4.98
CA VAL A 18 1.57 5.14 6.44
C VAL A 18 1.41 3.80 7.14
N GLY A 19 1.25 2.71 6.41
CA GLY A 19 1.18 1.38 7.00
C GLY A 19 0.95 0.30 5.96
N ASN A 20 1.36 -0.91 6.28
CA ASN A 20 1.30 -2.07 5.39
C ASN A 20 0.18 -3.05 5.78
N SER A 21 -0.76 -2.62 6.60
CA SER A 21 -1.95 -3.37 6.98
C SER A 21 -3.06 -2.40 7.37
N VAL A 22 -4.30 -2.89 7.44
CA VAL A 22 -5.43 -2.06 7.86
C VAL A 22 -5.25 -1.54 9.30
N PRO A 23 -4.85 -2.36 10.29
CA PRO A 23 -4.58 -1.86 11.63
C PRO A 23 -3.53 -0.76 11.69
N GLU A 24 -2.42 -0.90 10.96
CA GLU A 24 -1.37 0.12 10.89
C GLU A 24 -1.86 1.40 10.23
N LEU A 25 -2.59 1.27 9.12
CA LEU A 25 -3.18 2.41 8.43
C LEU A 25 -4.13 3.17 9.35
N TRP A 26 -5.01 2.46 10.03
CA TRP A 26 -6.00 3.06 10.92
C TRP A 26 -5.34 3.77 12.10
N ALA A 27 -4.33 3.15 12.70
CA ALA A 27 -3.59 3.77 13.80
C ALA A 27 -2.90 5.06 13.34
N ALA A 28 -2.29 5.07 12.16
CA ALA A 28 -1.64 6.26 11.61
C ALA A 28 -2.64 7.36 11.31
N VAL A 29 -3.81 7.03 10.78
CA VAL A 29 -4.87 8.00 10.50
C VAL A 29 -5.40 8.64 11.78
N LYS A 30 -5.61 7.85 12.83
CA LYS A 30 -6.05 8.37 14.13
C LYS A 30 -5.03 9.33 14.75
N GLU A 31 -3.75 9.02 14.60
CA GLU A 31 -2.67 9.87 15.12
C GLU A 31 -2.40 11.09 14.26
N GLY A 32 -2.96 11.14 13.06
CA GLY A 32 -2.67 12.20 12.10
C GLY A 32 -1.26 12.13 11.52
N ARG A 33 -0.69 10.92 11.42
CA ARG A 33 0.66 10.71 10.92
C ARG A 33 0.75 11.04 9.43
N CYS A 34 1.79 11.78 9.04
CA CYS A 34 2.06 12.07 7.65
C CYS A 34 3.03 11.02 7.08
N GLY A 35 2.62 10.37 5.98
CA GLY A 35 3.46 9.41 5.27
C GLY A 35 4.17 9.99 4.07
N LEU A 36 4.00 11.29 3.80
CA LEU A 36 4.65 11.97 2.69
C LEU A 36 6.09 12.32 3.05
N GLY A 37 6.96 12.22 2.09
CA GLY A 37 8.37 12.55 2.28
C GLY A 37 9.05 12.80 0.95
N ASN A 38 10.34 12.99 0.98
CA ASN A 38 11.12 13.18 -0.25
C ASN A 38 11.11 11.88 -1.07
N VAL A 39 10.98 12.03 -2.39
CA VAL A 39 11.05 10.89 -3.31
C VAL A 39 12.46 10.31 -3.27
N THR A 40 12.55 8.99 -3.06
CA THR A 40 13.82 8.27 -2.97
C THR A 40 14.05 7.30 -4.14
N ARG A 41 13.00 7.00 -4.92
CA ARG A 41 13.04 5.96 -5.96
C ARG A 41 13.67 6.40 -7.25
N PHE A 42 13.75 7.71 -7.48
CA PHE A 42 14.39 8.29 -8.66
C PHE A 42 14.91 9.69 -8.36
N ASP A 43 15.76 10.21 -9.26
CA ASP A 43 16.30 11.55 -9.15
C ASP A 43 15.21 12.57 -9.50
N THR A 44 14.91 13.48 -8.55
CA THR A 44 13.89 14.51 -8.71
C THR A 44 14.45 15.87 -9.12
N THR A 45 15.75 15.96 -9.42
CA THR A 45 16.38 17.19 -9.86
C THR A 45 15.64 17.77 -11.09
N GLY A 46 15.21 19.02 -10.99
CA GLY A 46 14.44 19.66 -12.05
C GLY A 46 12.93 19.48 -11.96
N PHE A 47 12.42 18.64 -11.09
CA PHE A 47 10.98 18.50 -10.86
C PHE A 47 10.47 19.58 -9.92
N ARG A 48 9.23 20.01 -10.14
CA ARG A 48 8.59 21.03 -9.29
C ARG A 48 8.31 20.55 -7.88
N SER A 49 8.06 19.24 -7.71
CA SER A 49 7.81 18.64 -6.42
C SER A 49 8.67 17.40 -6.27
N ALA A 50 9.28 17.25 -5.10
CA ALA A 50 10.04 16.08 -4.72
C ALA A 50 9.38 15.32 -3.57
N VAL A 51 8.11 15.65 -3.24
CA VAL A 51 7.37 15.02 -2.15
C VAL A 51 6.37 14.02 -2.70
N ALA A 52 6.36 12.83 -2.14
CA ALA A 52 5.43 11.77 -2.51
C ALA A 52 5.18 10.84 -1.33
N GLY A 53 4.10 10.07 -1.40
CA GLY A 53 3.85 9.00 -0.45
C GLY A 53 4.42 7.69 -1.00
N GLU A 54 5.50 7.22 -0.39
CA GLU A 54 6.12 5.95 -0.77
C GLU A 54 5.81 4.89 0.29
N VAL A 55 5.52 3.66 -0.16
CA VAL A 55 5.36 2.51 0.74
C VAL A 55 6.71 2.18 1.35
N LYS A 56 6.75 2.04 2.67
CA LYS A 56 7.97 1.79 3.44
C LYS A 56 7.94 0.38 4.03
N ASP A 57 9.14 -0.20 4.22
CA ASP A 57 9.31 -1.48 4.90
C ASP A 57 8.49 -2.62 4.26
N PHE A 58 8.25 -2.54 2.95
CA PHE A 58 7.51 -3.56 2.23
C PHE A 58 8.42 -4.73 1.87
N ASP A 59 8.11 -5.90 2.42
CA ASP A 59 8.81 -7.14 2.09
C ASP A 59 7.84 -8.08 1.35
N VAL A 60 8.00 -8.15 0.04
CA VAL A 60 7.14 -8.96 -0.81
C VAL A 60 7.28 -10.47 -0.52
N THR A 61 8.42 -10.90 0.04
CA THR A 61 8.65 -12.32 0.32
C THR A 61 7.73 -12.86 1.42
N LYS A 62 7.09 -12.00 2.21
CA LYS A 62 6.07 -12.40 3.19
C LYS A 62 4.78 -12.88 2.52
N TYR A 63 4.54 -12.50 1.26
CA TYR A 63 3.28 -12.71 0.56
C TYR A 63 3.42 -13.62 -0.65
N MET A 64 4.59 -13.68 -1.26
CA MET A 64 4.85 -14.48 -2.45
C MET A 64 6.33 -14.84 -2.54
N SER A 65 6.67 -15.83 -3.40
CA SER A 65 8.06 -16.19 -3.62
C SER A 65 8.81 -15.07 -4.34
N ALA A 66 10.12 -14.98 -4.09
CA ALA A 66 10.97 -14.00 -4.77
C ALA A 66 10.96 -14.19 -6.29
N LYS A 67 10.82 -15.43 -6.76
CA LYS A 67 10.74 -15.75 -8.18
C LYS A 67 9.50 -15.17 -8.83
N GLU A 68 8.35 -15.27 -8.17
CA GLU A 68 7.08 -14.69 -8.63
C GLU A 68 7.13 -13.16 -8.59
N ALA A 69 7.72 -12.61 -7.54
CA ALA A 69 7.84 -11.17 -7.36
C ALA A 69 8.63 -10.50 -8.48
N LYS A 70 9.66 -11.14 -8.99
CA LYS A 70 10.48 -10.61 -10.08
C LYS A 70 9.71 -10.42 -11.39
N ARG A 71 8.61 -11.12 -11.57
CA ARG A 71 7.77 -11.03 -12.77
C ARG A 71 6.71 -9.94 -12.67
N LEU A 72 6.53 -9.34 -11.50
CA LEU A 72 5.49 -8.37 -11.22
C LEU A 72 6.08 -6.99 -10.98
N ASP A 73 5.41 -5.98 -11.51
CA ASP A 73 5.70 -4.60 -11.13
C ASP A 73 5.29 -4.36 -9.68
N LEU A 74 5.85 -3.32 -9.08
CA LEU A 74 5.63 -3.03 -7.67
C LEU A 74 4.15 -2.81 -7.33
N PHE A 75 3.39 -2.14 -8.20
CA PHE A 75 1.97 -1.92 -7.96
C PHE A 75 1.18 -3.23 -7.93
N CYS A 76 1.57 -4.21 -8.75
CA CYS A 76 0.96 -5.55 -8.73
C CYS A 76 1.29 -6.29 -7.44
N GLN A 77 2.52 -6.15 -6.95
CA GLN A 77 2.92 -6.74 -5.67
C GLN A 77 2.11 -6.18 -4.52
N PHE A 78 1.87 -4.88 -4.51
CA PHE A 78 1.05 -4.23 -3.49
C PHE A 78 -0.40 -4.74 -3.51
N ALA A 79 -0.98 -4.86 -4.71
CA ALA A 79 -2.35 -5.34 -4.86
C ALA A 79 -2.52 -6.78 -4.35
N ILE A 80 -1.56 -7.65 -4.64
CA ILE A 80 -1.60 -9.05 -4.18
C ILE A 80 -1.37 -9.12 -2.66
N ALA A 81 -0.43 -8.34 -2.14
CA ALA A 81 -0.11 -8.33 -0.72
C ALA A 81 -1.28 -7.79 0.13
N ALA A 82 -1.97 -6.80 -0.39
CA ALA A 82 -3.15 -6.27 0.27
C ALA A 82 -4.29 -7.30 0.26
#